data_86f59b4a0850496fb7a8d01a810623df
#
_entry.id   86f59b4a0850496fb7a8d01a810623df
#
_cell.length_a   1.000
_cell.length_b   1.000
_cell.length_c   1.000
_cell.angle_alpha   90.00
_cell.angle_beta   90.00
_cell.angle_gamma   90.00
#
_symmetry.space_group_name_H-M   'P 1'
#
loop_
_entity.id
_entity.type
_entity.pdbx_description
1 polymer ?
#
loop_
_entity_poly.entity_id
_entity_poly.type
_entity_poly.pdbx_seq_one_letter_code
_entity_poly.pdbx_strand_id
1 'polypeptide(L)'
;MARIGADGRSRPRRSTWTLVLSGALAAGIVAIAVGLVVSAAYDRRLTQLAQEAAALKQEAERQQSLVALLRDPATQVVALSGLEPAPGAKARMLWHATAGGLLVAQGLPPAPEGKAYELWAIAGAGAPQPAGVFTVDARGVGSLRVTPIQAAGAVDTFAVTLEPAGGVPAPTGAMYLTGKL
;
A
#
# COMPACT_ATOMS: atom_id res chain seq x y z
N MET A 1 -24.45 28.46 97.18
CA MET A 1 -23.39 27.54 96.73
C MET A 1 -23.78 26.95 95.38
N ALA A 2 -23.23 27.49 94.31
CA ALA A 2 -23.48 26.99 92.93
C ALA A 2 -22.07 26.84 92.25
N ARG A 3 -21.73 25.61 91.94
CA ARG A 3 -20.51 25.26 91.15
C ARG A 3 -20.85 25.31 89.67
N ILE A 4 -20.19 26.19 88.96
CA ILE A 4 -20.21 26.29 87.52
C ILE A 4 -19.15 25.30 86.99
N GLY A 5 -19.62 24.24 86.35
CA GLY A 5 -18.76 23.32 85.65
C GLY A 5 -18.37 23.92 84.28
N ALA A 6 -17.08 24.16 84.09
CA ALA A 6 -16.55 24.56 82.77
C ALA A 6 -16.36 23.33 81.86
N ASP A 7 -17.22 23.24 80.85
CA ASP A 7 -17.12 22.20 79.80
C ASP A 7 -16.06 22.58 78.79
N GLY A 8 -14.84 22.10 79.00
CA GLY A 8 -13.71 22.30 78.10
C GLY A 8 -13.78 21.34 76.88
N ARG A 9 -14.49 21.72 75.85
CA ARG A 9 -14.42 21.00 74.55
C ARG A 9 -13.07 21.29 73.90
N SER A 10 -12.14 20.34 74.05
CA SER A 10 -10.92 20.34 73.29
C SER A 10 -11.22 20.05 71.81
N ARG A 11 -11.09 21.06 70.97
CA ARG A 11 -11.10 20.88 69.49
C ARG A 11 -9.89 20.05 69.08
N PRO A 12 -10.09 18.95 68.29
CA PRO A 12 -8.96 18.17 67.82
C PRO A 12 -8.09 19.03 66.92
N ARG A 13 -6.88 19.29 67.31
CA ARG A 13 -5.84 19.98 66.53
C ARG A 13 -5.50 19.08 65.33
N ARG A 14 -6.15 19.31 64.19
CA ARG A 14 -5.81 18.60 62.95
C ARG A 14 -4.33 18.80 62.69
N SER A 15 -3.59 17.70 62.75
CA SER A 15 -2.15 17.71 62.54
C SER A 15 -1.83 18.27 61.17
N THR A 16 -1.07 19.37 61.13
CA THR A 16 -0.60 19.98 59.89
C THR A 16 0.22 18.99 59.03
N TRP A 17 0.80 17.96 59.67
CA TRP A 17 1.52 16.88 59.05
C TRP A 17 0.65 15.99 58.13
N THR A 18 -0.61 15.77 58.45
CA THR A 18 -1.52 14.99 57.59
C THR A 18 -1.85 15.74 56.32
N LEU A 19 -1.95 17.06 56.38
CA LEU A 19 -2.18 17.90 55.18
C LEU A 19 -0.97 17.96 54.27
N VAL A 20 0.24 18.01 54.83
CA VAL A 20 1.49 18.01 54.05
C VAL A 20 1.71 16.65 53.37
N LEU A 21 1.49 15.55 54.09
CA LEU A 21 1.61 14.19 53.54
C LEU A 21 0.60 13.92 52.40
N SER A 22 -0.65 14.35 52.55
CA SER A 22 -1.66 14.18 51.51
C SER A 22 -1.36 15.02 50.27
N GLY A 23 -0.81 16.24 50.45
CA GLY A 23 -0.40 17.12 49.35
C GLY A 23 0.80 16.53 48.57
N ALA A 24 1.80 15.98 49.27
CA ALA A 24 2.94 15.33 48.64
C ALA A 24 2.56 14.07 47.84
N LEU A 25 1.62 13.26 48.36
CA LEU A 25 1.12 12.08 47.67
C LEU A 25 0.37 12.45 46.40
N ALA A 26 -0.51 13.47 46.45
CA ALA A 26 -1.25 13.96 45.32
C ALA A 26 -0.30 14.53 44.23
N ALA A 27 0.69 15.29 44.59
CA ALA A 27 1.71 15.83 43.68
C ALA A 27 2.49 14.69 42.99
N GLY A 28 2.85 13.62 43.73
CA GLY A 28 3.53 12.45 43.20
C GLY A 28 2.67 11.71 42.14
N ILE A 29 1.38 11.50 42.40
CA ILE A 29 0.45 10.88 41.48
C ILE A 29 0.30 11.71 40.20
N VAL A 30 0.16 13.03 40.32
CA VAL A 30 0.08 13.93 39.17
C VAL A 30 1.37 13.89 38.34
N ALA A 31 2.53 13.90 38.96
CA ALA A 31 3.82 13.82 38.27
C ALA A 31 3.97 12.48 37.49
N ILE A 32 3.56 11.36 38.09
CA ILE A 32 3.55 10.05 37.41
C ILE A 32 2.56 10.06 36.25
N ALA A 33 1.35 10.58 36.44
CA ALA A 33 0.34 10.65 35.39
C ALA A 33 0.81 11.50 34.19
N VAL A 34 1.42 12.66 34.47
CA VAL A 34 2.01 13.52 33.44
C VAL A 34 3.15 12.81 32.72
N GLY A 35 4.03 12.13 33.48
CA GLY A 35 5.13 11.34 32.90
C GLY A 35 4.62 10.24 31.95
N LEU A 36 3.58 9.51 32.35
CA LEU A 36 2.95 8.48 31.50
C LEU A 36 2.29 9.06 30.26
N VAL A 37 1.60 10.18 30.36
CA VAL A 37 0.98 10.85 29.20
C VAL A 37 2.05 11.37 28.24
N VAL A 38 3.10 11.97 28.76
CA VAL A 38 4.21 12.49 27.96
C VAL A 38 4.94 11.34 27.27
N SER A 39 5.30 10.26 27.99
CA SER A 39 5.95 9.10 27.37
C SER A 39 5.09 8.48 26.28
N ALA A 40 3.78 8.28 26.53
CA ALA A 40 2.86 7.76 25.53
C ALA A 40 2.72 8.68 24.30
N ALA A 41 2.79 9.99 24.50
CA ALA A 41 2.77 10.96 23.40
C ALA A 41 4.08 10.90 22.58
N TYR A 42 5.23 10.77 23.22
CA TYR A 42 6.50 10.58 22.54
C TYR A 42 6.56 9.27 21.74
N ASP A 43 6.10 8.16 22.34
CA ASP A 43 6.07 6.85 21.67
C ASP A 43 5.18 6.89 20.42
N ARG A 44 4.01 7.52 20.52
CA ARG A 44 3.12 7.72 19.36
C ARG A 44 3.79 8.55 18.27
N ARG A 45 4.50 9.60 18.63
CA ARG A 45 5.19 10.46 17.67
C ARG A 45 6.35 9.74 17.00
N LEU A 46 7.11 8.96 17.74
CA LEU A 46 8.18 8.13 17.19
C LEU A 46 7.64 7.07 16.21
N THR A 47 6.54 6.41 16.56
CA THR A 47 5.91 5.43 15.66
C THR A 47 5.35 6.10 14.39
N GLN A 48 4.74 7.28 14.49
CA GLN A 48 4.29 8.03 13.32
C GLN A 48 5.46 8.41 12.40
N LEU A 49 6.54 8.98 12.95
CA LEU A 49 7.72 9.34 12.17
C LEU A 49 8.37 8.12 11.51
N ALA A 50 8.41 6.98 12.21
CA ALA A 50 8.92 5.73 11.64
C ALA A 50 8.03 5.24 10.47
N GLN A 51 6.71 5.35 10.58
CA GLN A 51 5.78 5.00 9.51
C GLN A 51 5.91 5.93 8.29
N GLU A 52 6.01 7.24 8.52
CA GLU A 52 6.22 8.22 7.46
C GLU A 52 7.57 7.98 6.75
N ALA A 53 8.64 7.74 7.49
CA ALA A 53 9.94 7.41 6.92
C ALA A 53 9.92 6.11 6.11
N ALA A 54 9.21 5.08 6.59
CA ALA A 54 9.03 3.82 5.87
C ALA A 54 8.23 4.02 4.57
N ALA A 55 7.16 4.82 4.59
CA ALA A 55 6.37 5.13 3.41
C ALA A 55 7.17 5.91 2.35
N LEU A 56 7.92 6.93 2.77
CA LEU A 56 8.80 7.70 1.88
C LEU A 56 9.91 6.83 1.28
N LYS A 57 10.51 5.96 2.09
CA LYS A 57 11.52 5.01 1.61
C LYS A 57 10.94 4.06 0.56
N GLN A 58 9.75 3.50 0.81
CA GLN A 58 9.07 2.61 -0.13
C GLN A 58 8.75 3.32 -1.45
N GLU A 59 8.31 4.58 -1.40
CA GLU A 59 8.05 5.37 -2.60
C GLU A 59 9.35 5.65 -3.38
N ALA A 60 10.43 6.03 -2.70
CA ALA A 60 11.73 6.23 -3.31
C ALA A 60 12.25 4.93 -3.98
N GLU A 61 12.11 3.78 -3.33
CA GLU A 61 12.49 2.48 -3.89
C GLU A 61 11.65 2.12 -5.14
N ARG A 62 10.34 2.42 -5.14
CA ARG A 62 9.49 2.25 -6.33
C ARG A 62 9.96 3.11 -7.50
N GLN A 63 10.27 4.38 -7.26
CA GLN A 63 10.77 5.29 -8.30
C GLN A 63 12.14 4.86 -8.83
N GLN A 64 13.05 4.48 -7.92
CA GLN A 64 14.37 3.97 -8.31
C GLN A 64 14.28 2.72 -9.16
N SER A 65 13.38 1.79 -8.82
CA SER A 65 13.20 0.56 -9.59
C SER A 65 12.66 0.80 -11.00
N LEU A 66 11.82 1.82 -11.20
CA LEU A 66 11.38 2.23 -12.55
C LEU A 66 12.51 2.84 -13.35
N VAL A 67 13.29 3.71 -12.74
CA VAL A 67 14.47 4.32 -13.41
C VAL A 67 15.51 3.26 -13.74
N ALA A 68 15.75 2.30 -12.87
CA ALA A 68 16.67 1.19 -13.11
C ALA A 68 16.18 0.34 -14.30
N LEU A 69 14.89 0.01 -14.37
CA LEU A 69 14.30 -0.73 -15.48
C LEU A 69 14.49 0.02 -16.80
N LEU A 70 14.28 1.35 -16.83
CA LEU A 70 14.42 2.17 -18.03
C LEU A 70 15.88 2.32 -18.49
N ARG A 71 16.85 2.21 -17.59
CA ARG A 71 18.27 2.35 -17.88
C ARG A 71 18.94 1.04 -18.22
N ASP A 72 18.31 -0.08 -17.91
CA ASP A 72 18.90 -1.39 -18.18
C ASP A 72 18.83 -1.69 -19.69
N PRO A 73 19.97 -1.94 -20.35
CA PRO A 73 19.99 -2.26 -21.78
C PRO A 73 19.31 -3.59 -22.13
N ALA A 74 19.08 -4.48 -21.16
CA ALA A 74 18.32 -5.69 -21.33
C ALA A 74 16.79 -5.48 -21.27
N THR A 75 16.33 -4.27 -20.93
CA THR A 75 14.92 -3.91 -20.98
C THR A 75 14.46 -3.71 -22.41
N GLN A 76 13.45 -4.43 -22.79
CA GLN A 76 12.84 -4.39 -24.12
C GLN A 76 11.52 -3.63 -24.06
N VAL A 77 11.20 -2.90 -25.12
CA VAL A 77 9.93 -2.19 -25.25
C VAL A 77 9.10 -2.88 -26.32
N VAL A 78 7.99 -3.47 -25.90
CA VAL A 78 7.04 -4.15 -26.79
C VAL A 78 5.84 -3.24 -27.03
N ALA A 79 5.55 -2.95 -28.28
CA ALA A 79 4.30 -2.29 -28.65
C ALA A 79 3.19 -3.33 -28.83
N LEU A 80 2.07 -3.15 -28.14
CA LEU A 80 0.88 -3.96 -28.31
C LEU A 80 -0.14 -3.16 -29.13
N SER A 81 -0.69 -3.78 -30.15
CA SER A 81 -1.70 -3.20 -31.04
C SER A 81 -3.09 -3.72 -30.69
N GLY A 82 -4.08 -2.83 -30.85
CA GLY A 82 -5.49 -3.16 -30.66
C GLY A 82 -6.00 -4.14 -31.69
N LEU A 83 -6.83 -5.05 -31.23
CA LEU A 83 -7.63 -5.98 -32.02
C LEU A 83 -9.12 -5.63 -31.86
N GLU A 84 -10.00 -6.25 -32.68
CA GLU A 84 -11.42 -6.23 -32.34
C GLU A 84 -11.63 -6.83 -30.92
N PRO A 85 -12.43 -6.19 -30.03
CA PRO A 85 -13.37 -5.09 -30.31
C PRO A 85 -12.79 -3.67 -30.04
N ALA A 86 -11.49 -3.46 -29.90
CA ALA A 86 -10.87 -2.15 -29.65
C ALA A 86 -9.66 -1.87 -30.56
N PRO A 87 -9.85 -1.73 -31.91
CA PRO A 87 -8.74 -1.60 -32.87
C PRO A 87 -7.91 -0.32 -32.66
N GLY A 88 -8.48 0.71 -32.03
CA GLY A 88 -7.77 1.95 -31.68
C GLY A 88 -6.95 1.88 -30.39
N ALA A 89 -7.11 0.85 -29.61
CA ALA A 89 -6.35 0.68 -28.37
C ALA A 89 -4.88 0.39 -28.65
N LYS A 90 -4.02 0.84 -27.76
CA LYS A 90 -2.56 0.63 -27.82
C LYS A 90 -2.01 0.40 -26.43
N ALA A 91 -0.93 -0.38 -26.34
CA ALA A 91 -0.17 -0.45 -25.10
C ALA A 91 1.33 -0.51 -25.39
N ARG A 92 2.11 -0.21 -24.36
CA ARG A 92 3.55 -0.43 -24.33
C ARG A 92 3.88 -1.27 -23.12
N MET A 93 4.59 -2.34 -23.35
CA MET A 93 5.17 -3.16 -22.31
C MET A 93 6.67 -2.91 -22.24
N LEU A 94 7.16 -2.38 -21.12
CA LEU A 94 8.56 -2.40 -20.77
C LEU A 94 8.82 -3.73 -20.07
N TRP A 95 9.66 -4.57 -20.66
CA TRP A 95 9.88 -5.92 -20.15
C TRP A 95 11.36 -6.20 -19.90
N HIS A 96 11.65 -6.73 -18.72
CA HIS A 96 12.96 -7.26 -18.36
C HIS A 96 12.78 -8.64 -17.74
N ALA A 97 13.47 -9.64 -18.26
CA ALA A 97 13.23 -11.05 -17.91
C ALA A 97 13.35 -11.34 -16.40
N THR A 98 14.28 -10.70 -15.70
CA THR A 98 14.51 -10.94 -14.27
C THR A 98 13.95 -9.85 -13.35
N ALA A 99 13.65 -8.67 -13.86
CA ALA A 99 13.10 -7.55 -13.07
C ALA A 99 11.59 -7.38 -13.23
N GLY A 100 10.98 -8.10 -14.18
CA GLY A 100 9.58 -7.92 -14.54
C GLY A 100 9.38 -6.74 -15.45
N GLY A 101 8.27 -6.00 -15.31
CA GLY A 101 8.01 -4.93 -16.26
C GLY A 101 6.88 -3.97 -15.86
N LEU A 102 6.55 -3.09 -16.81
CA LEU A 102 5.46 -2.14 -16.69
C LEU A 102 4.67 -2.11 -18.01
N LEU A 103 3.40 -2.45 -17.94
CA LEU A 103 2.43 -2.23 -19.01
C LEU A 103 1.78 -0.86 -18.82
N VAL A 104 1.67 -0.10 -19.91
CA VAL A 104 0.83 1.11 -19.98
C VAL A 104 -0.07 0.98 -21.19
N ALA A 105 -1.38 0.97 -20.96
CA ALA A 105 -2.41 0.83 -22.00
C ALA A 105 -3.23 2.11 -22.11
N GLN A 106 -3.73 2.38 -23.31
CA GLN A 106 -4.62 3.50 -23.62
C GLN A 106 -5.64 3.12 -24.69
N GLY A 107 -6.81 3.75 -24.65
CA GLY A 107 -7.88 3.54 -25.63
C GLY A 107 -8.64 2.23 -25.44
N LEU A 108 -8.46 1.53 -24.33
CA LEU A 108 -9.30 0.39 -23.97
C LEU A 108 -10.64 0.87 -23.42
N PRO A 109 -11.78 0.28 -23.78
CA PRO A 109 -13.06 0.61 -23.18
C PRO A 109 -13.06 0.26 -21.67
N PRO A 110 -13.78 0.99 -20.81
CA PRO A 110 -13.96 0.59 -19.42
C PRO A 110 -14.52 -0.83 -19.34
N ALA A 111 -13.92 -1.65 -18.47
CA ALA A 111 -14.38 -3.02 -18.29
C ALA A 111 -15.79 -3.03 -17.67
N PRO A 112 -16.70 -3.90 -18.10
CA PRO A 112 -18.00 -4.10 -17.47
C PRO A 112 -17.85 -4.53 -16.00
N GLU A 113 -18.93 -4.38 -15.22
CA GLU A 113 -18.95 -4.82 -13.82
C GLU A 113 -18.59 -6.32 -13.72
N GLY A 114 -17.75 -6.65 -12.74
CA GLY A 114 -17.23 -8.01 -12.53
C GLY A 114 -16.17 -8.47 -13.53
N LYS A 115 -15.73 -7.58 -14.45
CA LYS A 115 -14.68 -7.84 -15.43
C LYS A 115 -13.45 -6.93 -15.22
N ALA A 116 -12.30 -7.40 -15.69
CA ALA A 116 -11.05 -6.65 -15.74
C ALA A 116 -10.21 -7.12 -16.94
N TYR A 117 -9.22 -6.35 -17.30
CA TYR A 117 -8.23 -6.78 -18.29
C TYR A 117 -7.17 -7.64 -17.63
N GLU A 118 -6.77 -8.72 -18.29
CA GLU A 118 -5.69 -9.57 -17.84
C GLU A 118 -4.58 -9.63 -18.90
N LEU A 119 -3.35 -9.39 -18.41
CA LEU A 119 -2.14 -9.49 -19.22
C LEU A 119 -1.62 -10.92 -19.20
N TRP A 120 -1.24 -11.40 -20.35
CA TRP A 120 -0.66 -12.72 -20.58
C TRP A 120 0.75 -12.58 -21.13
N ALA A 121 1.65 -13.40 -20.62
CA ALA A 121 2.99 -13.60 -21.18
C ALA A 121 3.09 -14.98 -21.82
N ILE A 122 3.62 -15.03 -23.02
CA ILE A 122 3.69 -16.25 -23.83
C ILE A 122 5.14 -16.45 -24.23
N ALA A 123 5.67 -17.66 -24.06
CA ALA A 123 7.01 -18.06 -24.48
C ALA A 123 6.90 -19.04 -25.65
N GLY A 124 7.27 -18.61 -26.83
CA GLY A 124 7.18 -19.41 -28.05
C GLY A 124 5.78 -19.95 -28.32
N ALA A 125 5.66 -21.27 -28.48
CA ALA A 125 4.39 -21.98 -28.63
C ALA A 125 3.81 -22.46 -27.29
N GLY A 126 4.31 -21.98 -26.15
CA GLY A 126 3.85 -22.35 -24.82
C GLY A 126 2.46 -21.81 -24.49
N ALA A 127 1.88 -22.34 -23.42
CA ALA A 127 0.61 -21.83 -22.90
C ALA A 127 0.78 -20.41 -22.37
N PRO A 128 -0.21 -19.52 -22.57
CA PRO A 128 -0.23 -18.21 -21.95
C PRO A 128 -0.15 -18.30 -20.44
N GLN A 129 0.71 -17.50 -19.82
CA GLN A 129 0.85 -17.40 -18.38
C GLN A 129 0.28 -16.09 -17.88
N PRO A 130 -0.52 -16.08 -16.80
CA PRO A 130 -1.10 -14.86 -16.26
C PRO A 130 0.02 -13.96 -15.73
N ALA A 131 0.03 -12.71 -16.17
CA ALA A 131 1.01 -11.70 -15.80
C ALA A 131 0.41 -10.60 -14.91
N GLY A 132 -0.89 -10.64 -14.68
CA GLY A 132 -1.63 -9.78 -13.77
C GLY A 132 -2.88 -9.16 -14.37
N VAL A 133 -3.73 -8.68 -13.49
CA VAL A 133 -5.03 -8.07 -13.80
C VAL A 133 -4.96 -6.57 -13.59
N PHE A 134 -5.61 -5.79 -14.45
CA PHE A 134 -5.70 -4.34 -14.33
C PHE A 134 -7.04 -3.80 -14.84
N THR A 135 -7.36 -2.59 -14.40
CA THR A 135 -8.51 -1.83 -14.88
C THR A 135 -8.04 -0.56 -15.58
N VAL A 136 -8.93 0.05 -16.35
CA VAL A 136 -8.68 1.34 -16.98
C VAL A 136 -9.62 2.41 -16.42
N ASP A 137 -9.18 3.67 -16.47
CA ASP A 137 -10.01 4.81 -16.10
C ASP A 137 -11.08 5.11 -17.18
N ALA A 138 -11.92 6.12 -16.93
CA ALA A 138 -12.96 6.56 -17.87
C ALA A 138 -12.40 7.04 -19.23
N ARG A 139 -11.11 7.32 -19.32
CA ARG A 139 -10.42 7.71 -20.56
C ARG A 139 -9.77 6.51 -21.26
N GLY A 140 -9.93 5.32 -20.71
CA GLY A 140 -9.36 4.10 -21.25
C GLY A 140 -7.85 3.94 -20.98
N VAL A 141 -7.33 4.62 -19.94
CA VAL A 141 -5.92 4.53 -19.56
C VAL A 141 -5.77 3.62 -18.36
N GLY A 142 -4.83 2.68 -18.43
CA GLY A 142 -4.49 1.77 -17.35
C GLY A 142 -3.01 1.43 -17.33
N SER A 143 -2.54 0.96 -16.19
CA SER A 143 -1.17 0.47 -16.05
C SER A 143 -1.11 -0.75 -15.15
N LEU A 144 -0.14 -1.61 -15.38
CA LEU A 144 0.10 -2.81 -14.59
C LEU A 144 1.60 -2.99 -14.37
N ARG A 145 2.02 -3.10 -13.13
CA ARG A 145 3.35 -3.55 -12.79
C ARG A 145 3.38 -5.08 -12.80
N VAL A 146 4.29 -5.62 -13.60
CA VAL A 146 4.44 -7.06 -13.79
C VAL A 146 5.65 -7.55 -13.01
N THR A 147 5.46 -8.55 -12.16
CA THR A 147 6.56 -9.24 -11.48
C THR A 147 7.30 -10.15 -12.47
N PRO A 148 8.55 -10.56 -12.18
CA PRO A 148 9.25 -11.54 -13.00
C PRO A 148 8.43 -12.80 -13.17
N ILE A 149 8.32 -13.27 -14.41
CA ILE A 149 7.53 -14.46 -14.76
C ILE A 149 8.50 -15.62 -14.95
N GLN A 150 8.26 -16.72 -14.25
CA GLN A 150 9.01 -17.97 -14.42
C GLN A 150 8.40 -18.77 -15.59
N ALA A 151 8.61 -18.29 -16.80
CA ALA A 151 8.18 -19.02 -17.99
C ALA A 151 9.19 -20.12 -18.33
N ALA A 152 8.70 -21.20 -18.93
CA ALA A 152 9.53 -22.30 -19.43
C ALA A 152 10.34 -21.93 -20.70
N GLY A 153 10.68 -20.66 -20.87
CA GLY A 153 11.42 -20.10 -22.00
C GLY A 153 11.41 -18.57 -21.99
N ALA A 154 12.07 -17.95 -22.94
CA ALA A 154 12.01 -16.50 -23.10
C ALA A 154 10.60 -16.07 -23.53
N VAL A 155 10.01 -15.15 -22.78
CA VAL A 155 8.74 -14.51 -23.16
C VAL A 155 9.00 -13.73 -24.44
N ASP A 156 8.22 -13.97 -25.48
CA ASP A 156 8.31 -13.29 -26.78
C ASP A 156 7.03 -12.58 -27.21
N THR A 157 5.91 -12.90 -26.56
CA THR A 157 4.61 -12.34 -26.90
C THR A 157 3.84 -11.91 -25.66
N PHE A 158 3.18 -10.78 -25.74
CA PHE A 158 2.23 -10.31 -24.74
C PHE A 158 0.84 -10.15 -25.36
N ALA A 159 -0.19 -10.52 -24.61
CA ALA A 159 -1.59 -10.36 -24.99
C ALA A 159 -2.42 -9.83 -23.83
N VAL A 160 -3.52 -9.15 -24.14
CA VAL A 160 -4.48 -8.67 -23.12
C VAL A 160 -5.87 -9.14 -23.53
N THR A 161 -6.56 -9.78 -22.59
CA THR A 161 -7.95 -10.25 -22.73
C THR A 161 -8.85 -9.59 -21.69
N LEU A 162 -10.16 -9.66 -21.88
CA LEU A 162 -11.16 -9.22 -20.92
C LEU A 162 -11.69 -10.43 -20.14
N GLU A 163 -11.30 -10.53 -18.88
CA GLU A 163 -11.55 -11.69 -18.03
C GLU A 163 -12.41 -11.35 -16.79
N PRO A 164 -12.86 -12.32 -15.99
CA PRO A 164 -13.39 -12.04 -14.66
C PRO A 164 -12.41 -11.22 -13.81
N ALA A 165 -12.91 -10.33 -12.95
CA ALA A 165 -12.09 -9.39 -12.18
C ALA A 165 -11.04 -10.05 -11.26
N GLY A 166 -11.24 -11.30 -10.87
CA GLY A 166 -10.27 -12.09 -10.08
C GLY A 166 -9.13 -12.71 -10.89
N GLY A 167 -9.13 -12.56 -12.22
CA GLY A 167 -8.23 -13.27 -13.14
C GLY A 167 -8.58 -14.74 -13.30
N VAL A 168 -7.95 -15.38 -14.28
CA VAL A 168 -8.17 -16.80 -14.63
C VAL A 168 -6.85 -17.48 -14.93
N PRO A 169 -6.74 -18.83 -14.81
CA PRO A 169 -5.48 -19.54 -15.08
C PRO A 169 -5.17 -19.67 -16.59
N ALA A 170 -6.15 -19.46 -17.47
CA ALA A 170 -6.01 -19.49 -18.92
C ALA A 170 -6.98 -18.52 -19.57
N PRO A 171 -6.66 -17.89 -20.72
CA PRO A 171 -7.51 -16.93 -21.38
C PRO A 171 -8.89 -17.52 -21.74
N THR A 172 -9.96 -16.83 -21.35
CA THR A 172 -11.34 -17.24 -21.65
C THR A 172 -12.12 -16.18 -22.40
N GLY A 173 -11.69 -14.92 -22.31
CA GLY A 173 -12.37 -13.78 -22.90
C GLY A 173 -11.79 -13.34 -24.23
N ALA A 174 -12.41 -12.30 -24.80
CA ALA A 174 -11.95 -11.71 -26.06
C ALA A 174 -10.57 -11.04 -25.87
N MET A 175 -9.73 -11.17 -26.88
CA MET A 175 -8.42 -10.53 -26.93
C MET A 175 -8.55 -9.09 -27.45
N TYR A 176 -8.02 -8.15 -26.71
CA TYR A 176 -8.07 -6.72 -27.02
C TYR A 176 -6.74 -6.18 -27.54
N LEU A 177 -5.62 -6.69 -27.05
CA LEU A 177 -4.29 -6.25 -27.46
C LEU A 177 -3.36 -7.45 -27.63
N THR A 178 -2.44 -7.32 -28.58
CA THR A 178 -1.33 -8.27 -28.72
C THR A 178 -0.09 -7.56 -29.25
N GLY A 179 1.09 -8.05 -28.86
CA GLY A 179 2.38 -7.55 -29.30
C GLY A 179 3.47 -8.59 -29.13
N LYS A 180 4.45 -8.58 -30.02
CA LYS A 180 5.59 -9.49 -30.03
C LYS A 180 6.90 -8.75 -29.84
N LEU A 181 7.84 -9.37 -29.11
CA LEU A 181 9.22 -8.91 -28.92
C LEU A 181 10.02 -8.99 -30.21
#